data_6961f2232b528c3c0fcfce1d8b69c918
#
_entry.id   6961f2232b528c3c0fcfce1d8b69c918
#
_cell.length_a   1.000
_cell.length_b   1.000
_cell.length_c   1.000
_cell.angle_alpha   90.00
_cell.angle_beta   90.00
_cell.angle_gamma   90.00
#
_symmetry.space_group_name_H-M   'P 1'
#
loop_
_entity.id
_entity.type
_entity.pdbx_description
1 polymer ?
#
loop_
_entity_poly.entity_id
_entity_poly.type
_entity_poly.pdbx_seq_one_letter_code
_entity_poly.pdbx_strand_id
1 'polypeptide(L)'
;MIPTSAEADIDIEPPGCAVLVVGCGNLLRGDDGVGPILIRHLWERGVPDGARLVDGGTAGMDVAFQMKGAQRVVIVDAALTGAAPGTVYRVPGAELAELPPLQGLHTHSFRWDHSIAFARWALGDACPDDITVFLIEAGGVELGAELSAPVAAAMEEVIELIEAEFLAGLRPRPDGRAKVEFTADGYLRLDATLAASRFPSDAVAAVRRDTELWVLPLRGPRSGGLLLKQRTPAGDRAVLVREVLNDDIPVGVREAFWDDGRSALRIPLGSHV
;
A
#
# COMPACT_ATOMS: atom_id res chain seq x y z
N MET A 1 28.14 -27.82 -21.51
CA MET A 1 26.94 -28.07 -20.69
C MET A 1 26.77 -26.80 -19.84
N ILE A 2 25.91 -25.87 -20.27
CA ILE A 2 25.64 -24.58 -19.59
C ILE A 2 24.64 -24.91 -18.49
N PRO A 3 24.87 -24.56 -17.23
CA PRO A 3 23.90 -24.79 -16.18
C PRO A 3 22.69 -23.90 -16.47
N THR A 4 21.53 -24.54 -16.58
CA THR A 4 20.22 -23.90 -16.66
C THR A 4 20.08 -22.94 -15.45
N SER A 5 19.88 -21.66 -15.71
CA SER A 5 19.51 -20.67 -14.71
C SER A 5 18.30 -21.17 -13.93
N ALA A 6 18.46 -21.33 -12.62
CA ALA A 6 17.31 -21.41 -11.74
C ALA A 6 16.49 -20.12 -11.98
N GLU A 7 15.34 -20.26 -12.61
CA GLU A 7 14.31 -19.25 -12.62
C GLU A 7 14.01 -18.97 -11.14
N ALA A 8 14.47 -17.84 -10.66
CA ALA A 8 13.97 -17.32 -9.39
C ALA A 8 12.48 -17.09 -9.61
N ASP A 9 11.65 -17.95 -9.03
CA ASP A 9 10.22 -17.70 -8.91
C ASP A 9 10.07 -16.34 -8.25
N ILE A 10 9.82 -15.33 -9.06
CA ILE A 10 9.41 -14.02 -8.57
C ILE A 10 8.00 -14.28 -8.05
N ASP A 11 7.88 -14.36 -6.73
CA ASP A 11 6.59 -14.51 -6.07
C ASP A 11 5.78 -13.23 -6.33
N ILE A 12 4.98 -13.25 -7.41
CA ILE A 12 4.18 -12.13 -7.89
C ILE A 12 2.91 -11.99 -7.04
N GLU A 13 2.68 -12.96 -6.14
CA GLU A 13 1.48 -12.99 -5.31
C GLU A 13 1.62 -12.07 -4.09
N PRO A 14 0.60 -11.22 -3.84
CA PRO A 14 0.60 -10.42 -2.63
C PRO A 14 0.55 -11.32 -1.39
N PRO A 15 1.24 -10.97 -0.30
CA PRO A 15 1.19 -11.75 0.93
C PRO A 15 -0.23 -11.83 1.47
N GLY A 16 -0.60 -13.00 2.01
CA GLY A 16 -1.90 -13.18 2.65
C GLY A 16 -2.11 -12.23 3.82
N CYS A 17 -3.35 -11.74 3.99
CA CYS A 17 -3.71 -10.85 5.08
C CYS A 17 -5.13 -11.11 5.58
N ALA A 18 -5.40 -10.77 6.85
CA ALA A 18 -6.75 -10.86 7.40
C ALA A 18 -7.65 -9.75 6.83
N VAL A 19 -7.10 -8.54 6.69
CA VAL A 19 -7.82 -7.39 6.14
C VAL A 19 -6.96 -6.66 5.12
N LEU A 20 -7.49 -6.46 3.93
CA LEU A 20 -6.96 -5.56 2.90
C LEU A 20 -7.83 -4.30 2.85
N VAL A 21 -7.22 -3.13 2.96
CA VAL A 21 -7.89 -1.86 2.69
C VAL A 21 -7.25 -1.22 1.47
N VAL A 22 -8.06 -0.89 0.47
CA VAL A 22 -7.62 -0.26 -0.79
C VAL A 22 -8.30 1.09 -0.94
N GLY A 23 -7.51 2.16 -1.06
CA GLY A 23 -8.01 3.48 -1.42
C GLY A 23 -7.84 3.73 -2.91
N CYS A 24 -8.94 3.94 -3.62
CA CYS A 24 -8.95 4.25 -5.05
C CYS A 24 -9.15 5.74 -5.28
N GLY A 25 -8.71 6.24 -6.43
CA GLY A 25 -8.88 7.63 -6.85
C GLY A 25 -7.60 8.31 -7.32
N ASN A 26 -7.69 9.57 -7.67
CA ASN A 26 -6.59 10.37 -8.20
C ASN A 26 -6.23 11.53 -7.28
N LEU A 27 -5.08 11.45 -6.63
CA LEU A 27 -4.54 12.47 -5.71
C LEU A 27 -4.42 13.88 -6.32
N LEU A 28 -4.44 13.99 -7.62
CA LEU A 28 -4.31 15.29 -8.31
C LEU A 28 -5.67 15.95 -8.58
N ARG A 29 -6.79 15.32 -8.19
CA ARG A 29 -8.14 15.74 -8.59
C ARG A 29 -9.07 15.98 -7.41
N GLY A 30 -8.69 16.86 -6.48
CA GLY A 30 -9.57 17.26 -5.38
C GLY A 30 -10.13 16.06 -4.63
N ASP A 31 -11.46 16.01 -4.50
CA ASP A 31 -12.16 14.97 -3.75
C ASP A 31 -12.01 13.54 -4.33
N ASP A 32 -11.61 13.40 -5.60
CA ASP A 32 -11.26 12.11 -6.20
C ASP A 32 -10.04 11.45 -5.53
N GLY A 33 -9.24 12.22 -4.79
CA GLY A 33 -8.11 11.75 -4.01
C GLY A 33 -8.46 11.17 -2.64
N VAL A 34 -9.73 11.12 -2.24
CA VAL A 34 -10.13 10.73 -0.88
C VAL A 34 -9.65 9.34 -0.47
N GLY A 35 -9.75 8.34 -1.35
CA GLY A 35 -9.29 6.97 -1.06
C GLY A 35 -7.78 6.89 -0.77
N PRO A 36 -6.90 7.32 -1.67
CA PRO A 36 -5.46 7.39 -1.42
C PRO A 36 -5.06 8.22 -0.18
N ILE A 37 -5.75 9.33 0.08
CA ILE A 37 -5.48 10.16 1.25
C ILE A 37 -5.87 9.41 2.54
N LEU A 38 -7.02 8.74 2.55
CA LEU A 38 -7.46 7.88 3.65
C LEU A 38 -6.42 6.80 3.98
N ILE A 39 -5.87 6.14 2.98
CA ILE A 39 -4.82 5.14 3.18
C ILE A 39 -3.60 5.76 3.86
N ARG A 40 -3.19 6.97 3.49
CA ARG A 40 -2.07 7.68 4.15
C ARG A 40 -2.35 7.97 5.61
N HIS A 41 -3.55 8.43 5.95
CA HIS A 41 -3.97 8.66 7.34
C HIS A 41 -3.95 7.36 8.16
N LEU A 42 -4.44 6.23 7.60
CA LEU A 42 -4.35 4.94 8.26
C LEU A 42 -2.89 4.48 8.45
N TRP A 43 -1.98 4.74 7.50
CA TRP A 43 -0.56 4.44 7.68
C TRP A 43 0.06 5.25 8.81
N GLU A 44 -0.27 6.54 8.92
CA GLU A 44 0.21 7.42 9.98
C GLU A 44 -0.27 6.99 11.37
N ARG A 45 -1.47 6.45 11.47
CA ARG A 45 -2.03 5.90 12.71
C ARG A 45 -1.42 4.55 13.11
N GLY A 46 -0.78 3.87 12.17
CA GLY A 46 -0.14 2.58 12.35
C GLY A 46 -0.95 1.42 11.77
N VAL A 47 -0.23 0.47 11.17
CA VAL A 47 -0.84 -0.69 10.50
C VAL A 47 -0.73 -1.90 11.41
N PRO A 48 -1.83 -2.51 11.87
CA PRO A 48 -1.77 -3.71 12.69
C PRO A 48 -1.27 -4.92 11.90
N ASP A 49 -0.71 -5.91 12.60
CA ASP A 49 -0.32 -7.18 12.01
C ASP A 49 -1.55 -7.91 11.44
N GLY A 50 -1.43 -8.39 10.21
CA GLY A 50 -2.53 -8.99 9.47
C GLY A 50 -3.36 -8.01 8.66
N ALA A 51 -3.11 -6.70 8.75
CA ALA A 51 -3.66 -5.71 7.83
C ALA A 51 -2.69 -5.39 6.69
N ARG A 52 -3.25 -5.12 5.52
CA ARG A 52 -2.54 -4.60 4.36
C ARG A 52 -3.31 -3.39 3.83
N LEU A 53 -2.62 -2.25 3.74
CA LEU A 53 -3.19 -0.99 3.26
C LEU A 53 -2.54 -0.66 1.92
N VAL A 54 -3.32 -0.37 0.90
CA VAL A 54 -2.85 -0.16 -0.48
C VAL A 54 -3.43 1.11 -1.07
N ASP A 55 -2.58 1.99 -1.55
CA ASP A 55 -2.97 3.05 -2.47
C ASP A 55 -3.19 2.41 -3.85
N GLY A 56 -4.45 2.21 -4.21
CA GLY A 56 -4.87 1.58 -5.47
C GLY A 56 -4.85 2.55 -6.67
N GLY A 57 -4.66 3.85 -6.40
CA GLY A 57 -4.65 4.86 -7.46
C GLY A 57 -5.87 4.75 -8.38
N THR A 58 -5.64 4.92 -9.68
CA THR A 58 -6.67 4.82 -10.72
C THR A 58 -6.66 3.48 -11.46
N ALA A 59 -5.79 2.53 -11.07
CA ALA A 59 -5.56 1.28 -11.80
C ALA A 59 -6.46 0.15 -11.27
N GLY A 60 -7.73 0.12 -11.67
CA GLY A 60 -8.70 -0.87 -11.19
C GLY A 60 -8.28 -2.33 -11.37
N MET A 61 -7.47 -2.66 -12.39
CA MET A 61 -6.99 -4.02 -12.61
C MET A 61 -6.01 -4.46 -11.51
N ASP A 62 -5.15 -3.57 -11.05
CA ASP A 62 -4.20 -3.83 -9.96
C ASP A 62 -4.93 -4.09 -8.64
N VAL A 63 -6.07 -3.40 -8.41
CA VAL A 63 -6.94 -3.63 -7.24
C VAL A 63 -7.40 -5.08 -7.19
N ALA A 64 -7.83 -5.66 -8.32
CA ALA A 64 -8.28 -7.05 -8.38
C ALA A 64 -7.16 -8.04 -7.98
N PHE A 65 -5.94 -7.84 -8.47
CA PHE A 65 -4.80 -8.69 -8.09
C PHE A 65 -4.40 -8.51 -6.62
N GLN A 66 -4.55 -7.30 -6.06
CA GLN A 66 -4.31 -7.07 -4.65
C GLN A 66 -5.28 -7.83 -3.73
N MET A 67 -6.47 -8.20 -4.20
CA MET A 67 -7.44 -8.95 -3.38
C MET A 67 -6.99 -10.38 -3.08
N LYS A 68 -6.10 -10.97 -3.89
CA LYS A 68 -5.63 -12.33 -3.69
C LYS A 68 -4.99 -12.52 -2.31
N GLY A 69 -5.40 -13.57 -1.60
CA GLY A 69 -4.90 -13.90 -0.27
C GLY A 69 -5.44 -13.04 0.88
N ALA A 70 -6.31 -12.08 0.62
CA ALA A 70 -7.02 -11.35 1.66
C ALA A 70 -8.26 -12.15 2.13
N GLN A 71 -8.54 -12.15 3.44
CA GLN A 71 -9.77 -12.75 3.97
C GLN A 71 -10.96 -11.77 3.87
N ARG A 72 -10.71 -10.49 4.12
CA ARG A 72 -11.68 -9.40 4.04
C ARG A 72 -11.08 -8.25 3.23
N VAL A 73 -11.90 -7.59 2.41
CA VAL A 73 -11.48 -6.46 1.59
C VAL A 73 -12.37 -5.26 1.87
N VAL A 74 -11.74 -4.11 2.09
CA VAL A 74 -12.39 -2.82 2.16
C VAL A 74 -11.86 -1.96 1.02
N ILE A 75 -12.76 -1.42 0.19
CA ILE A 75 -12.42 -0.48 -0.88
C ILE A 75 -13.00 0.88 -0.50
N VAL A 76 -12.22 1.94 -0.68
CA VAL A 76 -12.67 3.33 -0.48
C VAL A 76 -12.43 4.12 -1.76
N ASP A 77 -13.45 4.81 -2.23
CA ASP A 77 -13.36 5.66 -3.43
C ASP A 77 -14.32 6.86 -3.35
N ALA A 78 -14.13 7.81 -4.21
CA ALA A 78 -15.06 8.92 -4.42
C ALA A 78 -16.27 8.47 -5.27
N ALA A 79 -17.43 9.07 -5.03
CA ALA A 79 -18.63 8.92 -5.85
C ALA A 79 -19.07 10.26 -6.43
N LEU A 80 -19.75 10.21 -7.56
CA LEU A 80 -20.41 11.35 -8.21
C LEU A 80 -21.84 10.95 -8.58
N THR A 81 -22.70 10.88 -7.56
CA THR A 81 -24.12 10.50 -7.73
C THR A 81 -25.04 11.72 -7.80
N GLY A 82 -24.52 12.88 -7.42
CA GLY A 82 -25.28 14.12 -7.32
C GLY A 82 -25.88 14.36 -5.93
N ALA A 83 -25.50 13.57 -4.94
CA ALA A 83 -25.88 13.79 -3.56
C ALA A 83 -25.07 14.95 -2.92
N ALA A 84 -25.35 15.25 -1.65
CA ALA A 84 -24.57 16.26 -0.93
C ALA A 84 -23.12 15.79 -0.75
N PRO A 85 -22.11 16.64 -0.99
CA PRO A 85 -20.72 16.30 -0.77
C PRO A 85 -20.46 15.79 0.66
N GLY A 86 -19.66 14.72 0.78
CA GLY A 86 -19.41 14.04 2.05
C GLY A 86 -20.47 13.00 2.44
N THR A 87 -21.50 12.76 1.61
CA THR A 87 -22.42 11.64 1.83
C THR A 87 -21.64 10.32 1.70
N VAL A 88 -21.74 9.45 2.72
CA VAL A 88 -21.08 8.16 2.75
C VAL A 88 -22.07 7.05 2.37
N TYR A 89 -21.68 6.22 1.42
CA TYR A 89 -22.38 4.99 1.07
C TYR A 89 -21.54 3.79 1.48
N ARG A 90 -22.18 2.79 2.07
CA ARG A 90 -21.59 1.48 2.35
C ARG A 90 -22.28 0.43 1.50
N VAL A 91 -21.54 -0.18 0.59
CA VAL A 91 -22.06 -1.11 -0.39
C VAL A 91 -21.38 -2.48 -0.24
N PRO A 92 -22.13 -3.57 -0.06
CA PRO A 92 -21.58 -4.93 -0.12
C PRO A 92 -21.00 -5.21 -1.51
N GLY A 93 -19.83 -5.85 -1.59
CA GLY A 93 -19.22 -6.20 -2.88
C GLY A 93 -20.07 -7.13 -3.75
N ALA A 94 -20.98 -7.87 -3.14
CA ALA A 94 -21.94 -8.71 -3.86
C ALA A 94 -22.89 -7.91 -4.78
N GLU A 95 -23.32 -6.73 -4.33
CA GLU A 95 -24.21 -5.86 -5.11
C GLU A 95 -23.52 -5.24 -6.33
N LEU A 96 -22.18 -5.09 -6.26
CA LEU A 96 -21.38 -4.51 -7.35
C LEU A 96 -20.91 -5.56 -8.37
N ALA A 97 -21.03 -6.83 -8.05
CA ALA A 97 -20.62 -7.90 -8.95
C ALA A 97 -21.61 -8.16 -10.11
N GLU A 98 -22.82 -7.63 -10.03
CA GLU A 98 -23.87 -7.76 -11.04
C GLU A 98 -23.83 -6.64 -12.10
N LEU A 99 -22.76 -5.84 -12.12
CA LEU A 99 -22.62 -4.80 -13.15
C LEU A 99 -22.59 -5.41 -14.55
N PRO A 100 -23.22 -4.76 -15.55
CA PRO A 100 -23.26 -5.29 -16.89
C PRO A 100 -21.85 -5.45 -17.48
N PRO A 101 -21.63 -6.50 -18.31
CA PRO A 101 -20.31 -6.74 -18.89
C PRO A 101 -19.85 -5.54 -19.71
N LEU A 102 -18.56 -5.21 -19.57
CA LEU A 102 -17.90 -4.13 -20.29
C LEU A 102 -18.06 -4.29 -21.81
N GLN A 103 -18.64 -3.33 -22.47
CA GLN A 103 -18.58 -3.20 -23.92
C GLN A 103 -17.20 -2.62 -24.30
N GLY A 104 -16.20 -3.50 -24.46
CA GLY A 104 -14.85 -3.17 -24.87
C GLY A 104 -13.88 -2.91 -23.71
N LEU A 105 -12.87 -3.76 -23.61
CA LEU A 105 -11.75 -3.62 -22.66
C LEU A 105 -10.77 -2.55 -23.18
N HIS A 106 -10.94 -1.31 -22.74
CA HIS A 106 -9.88 -0.32 -22.81
C HIS A 106 -9.25 -0.21 -21.42
N THR A 107 -8.01 -0.64 -21.29
CA THR A 107 -7.25 -0.69 -20.02
C THR A 107 -7.20 0.66 -19.29
N HIS A 108 -7.39 1.77 -20.00
CA HIS A 108 -7.41 3.12 -19.45
C HIS A 108 -8.76 3.57 -18.88
N SER A 109 -9.82 2.75 -19.01
CA SER A 109 -11.18 3.01 -18.50
C SER A 109 -11.61 2.00 -17.46
N PHE A 110 -10.68 1.14 -17.01
CA PHE A 110 -10.99 0.07 -16.07
C PHE A 110 -11.06 0.63 -14.66
N ARG A 111 -12.28 0.89 -14.20
CA ARG A 111 -12.54 1.41 -12.86
C ARG A 111 -12.56 0.28 -11.84
N TRP A 112 -12.43 0.62 -10.56
CA TRP A 112 -12.46 -0.34 -9.45
C TRP A 112 -13.79 -1.11 -9.35
N ASP A 113 -14.93 -0.54 -9.77
CA ASP A 113 -16.23 -1.20 -9.81
C ASP A 113 -16.23 -2.44 -10.72
N HIS A 114 -15.47 -2.40 -11.78
CA HIS A 114 -15.21 -3.57 -12.63
C HIS A 114 -14.16 -4.52 -12.01
N SER A 115 -13.35 -4.04 -11.08
CA SER A 115 -12.30 -4.85 -10.44
C SER A 115 -12.86 -6.00 -9.64
N ILE A 116 -14.02 -5.83 -8.98
CA ILE A 116 -14.66 -6.90 -8.21
C ILE A 116 -15.14 -8.02 -9.16
N ALA A 117 -15.80 -7.66 -10.25
CA ALA A 117 -16.24 -8.63 -11.25
C ALA A 117 -15.04 -9.33 -11.93
N PHE A 118 -13.99 -8.57 -12.24
CA PHE A 118 -12.75 -9.11 -12.78
C PHE A 118 -12.01 -9.99 -11.77
N ALA A 119 -11.91 -9.59 -10.50
CA ALA A 119 -11.31 -10.40 -9.45
C ALA A 119 -12.02 -11.75 -9.30
N ARG A 120 -13.35 -11.77 -9.28
CA ARG A 120 -14.13 -13.00 -9.24
C ARG A 120 -13.87 -13.91 -10.43
N TRP A 121 -13.77 -13.34 -11.63
CA TRP A 121 -13.44 -14.11 -12.84
C TRP A 121 -11.99 -14.61 -12.83
N ALA A 122 -11.03 -13.75 -12.47
CA ALA A 122 -9.60 -14.05 -12.56
C ALA A 122 -9.09 -14.92 -11.41
N LEU A 123 -9.61 -14.71 -10.19
CA LEU A 123 -9.16 -15.41 -8.99
C LEU A 123 -10.04 -16.62 -8.66
N GLY A 124 -11.25 -16.74 -9.23
CA GLY A 124 -12.19 -17.82 -8.95
C GLY A 124 -12.40 -17.99 -7.45
N ASP A 125 -12.18 -19.20 -6.93
CA ASP A 125 -12.34 -19.54 -5.51
C ASP A 125 -11.34 -18.84 -4.57
N ALA A 126 -10.30 -18.21 -5.11
CA ALA A 126 -9.34 -17.40 -4.35
C ALA A 126 -9.77 -15.94 -4.19
N CYS A 127 -10.90 -15.54 -4.79
CA CYS A 127 -11.48 -14.21 -4.61
C CYS A 127 -12.14 -14.12 -3.22
N PRO A 128 -11.87 -13.10 -2.41
CA PRO A 128 -12.55 -12.92 -1.13
C PRO A 128 -14.06 -12.72 -1.31
N ASP A 129 -14.86 -13.36 -0.44
CA ASP A 129 -16.31 -13.18 -0.40
C ASP A 129 -16.71 -11.93 0.39
N ASP A 130 -15.95 -11.62 1.47
CA ASP A 130 -16.21 -10.47 2.35
C ASP A 130 -15.55 -9.20 1.77
N ILE A 131 -16.30 -8.51 0.89
CA ILE A 131 -15.88 -7.24 0.30
C ILE A 131 -16.88 -6.16 0.72
N THR A 132 -16.38 -5.08 1.31
CA THR A 132 -17.14 -3.88 1.64
C THR A 132 -16.58 -2.69 0.88
N VAL A 133 -17.44 -1.87 0.30
CA VAL A 133 -17.05 -0.65 -0.40
C VAL A 133 -17.63 0.56 0.30
N PHE A 134 -16.79 1.52 0.64
CA PHE A 134 -17.18 2.84 1.07
C PHE A 134 -17.01 3.82 -0.08
N LEU A 135 -18.08 4.51 -0.42
CA LEU A 135 -18.07 5.57 -1.42
C LEU A 135 -18.38 6.89 -0.72
N ILE A 136 -17.58 7.91 -0.98
CA ILE A 136 -17.75 9.24 -0.41
C ILE A 136 -18.11 10.21 -1.53
N GLU A 137 -19.28 10.82 -1.45
CA GLU A 137 -19.75 11.76 -2.48
C GLU A 137 -18.81 12.96 -2.60
N ALA A 138 -18.26 13.18 -3.78
CA ALA A 138 -17.35 14.28 -4.07
C ALA A 138 -18.12 15.59 -4.31
N GLY A 139 -17.55 16.70 -3.87
CA GLY A 139 -18.04 18.05 -4.16
C GLY A 139 -17.35 18.67 -5.39
N GLY A 140 -16.09 18.27 -5.65
CA GLY A 140 -15.30 18.77 -6.77
C GLY A 140 -14.10 17.89 -7.09
N VAL A 141 -13.81 17.76 -8.39
CA VAL A 141 -12.71 16.91 -8.90
C VAL A 141 -11.76 17.69 -9.81
N GLU A 142 -11.58 18.97 -9.54
CA GLU A 142 -10.71 19.85 -10.30
C GLU A 142 -9.25 19.48 -10.08
N LEU A 143 -8.44 19.62 -11.15
CA LEU A 143 -7.01 19.33 -11.10
C LEU A 143 -6.29 20.30 -10.16
N GLY A 144 -5.55 19.76 -9.20
CA GLY A 144 -4.76 20.54 -8.24
C GLY A 144 -5.55 21.08 -7.05
N ALA A 145 -6.85 20.76 -6.94
CA ALA A 145 -7.64 21.08 -5.76
C ALA A 145 -7.27 20.15 -4.59
N GLU A 146 -7.47 20.62 -3.38
CA GLU A 146 -7.43 19.83 -2.14
C GLU A 146 -8.79 19.18 -1.87
N LEU A 147 -8.87 18.27 -0.90
CA LEU A 147 -10.16 17.73 -0.43
C LEU A 147 -11.04 18.85 0.09
N SER A 148 -12.30 18.83 -0.31
CA SER A 148 -13.30 19.72 0.27
C SER A 148 -13.58 19.39 1.75
N ALA A 149 -13.93 20.38 2.55
CA ALA A 149 -14.16 20.16 3.98
C ALA A 149 -15.22 19.09 4.30
N PRO A 150 -16.35 18.97 3.58
CA PRO A 150 -17.32 17.90 3.80
C PRO A 150 -16.74 16.52 3.53
N VAL A 151 -15.93 16.36 2.45
CA VAL A 151 -15.31 15.09 2.09
C VAL A 151 -14.21 14.71 3.08
N ALA A 152 -13.41 15.68 3.54
CA ALA A 152 -12.41 15.45 4.56
C ALA A 152 -13.04 14.99 5.89
N ALA A 153 -14.16 15.58 6.32
CA ALA A 153 -14.88 15.13 7.51
C ALA A 153 -15.43 13.71 7.34
N ALA A 154 -16.07 13.42 6.21
CA ALA A 154 -16.59 12.08 5.90
C ALA A 154 -15.48 11.03 5.81
N MET A 155 -14.32 11.38 5.30
CA MET A 155 -13.14 10.51 5.26
C MET A 155 -12.73 10.10 6.69
N GLU A 156 -12.69 11.03 7.64
CA GLU A 156 -12.36 10.71 9.03
C GLU A 156 -13.39 9.77 9.66
N GLU A 157 -14.70 9.95 9.40
CA GLU A 157 -15.75 9.03 9.83
C GLU A 157 -15.53 7.61 9.26
N VAL A 158 -15.17 7.51 7.98
CA VAL A 158 -14.88 6.21 7.34
C VAL A 158 -13.62 5.58 7.92
N ILE A 159 -12.58 6.35 8.25
CA ILE A 159 -11.39 5.85 8.94
C ILE A 159 -11.78 5.23 10.30
N GLU A 160 -12.58 5.93 11.11
CA GLU A 160 -13.04 5.42 12.41
C GLU A 160 -13.85 4.13 12.26
N LEU A 161 -14.71 4.03 11.25
CA LEU A 161 -15.47 2.82 10.93
C LEU A 161 -14.53 1.66 10.55
N ILE A 162 -13.53 1.91 9.70
CA ILE A 162 -12.56 0.90 9.29
C ILE A 162 -11.76 0.41 10.50
N GLU A 163 -11.27 1.30 11.33
CA GLU A 163 -10.54 0.95 12.55
C GLU A 163 -11.39 0.12 13.51
N ALA A 164 -12.63 0.54 13.76
CA ALA A 164 -13.52 -0.12 14.71
C ALA A 164 -14.03 -1.48 14.23
N GLU A 165 -14.40 -1.61 12.97
CA GLU A 165 -15.09 -2.82 12.49
C GLU A 165 -14.14 -3.84 11.82
N PHE A 166 -13.06 -3.37 11.22
CA PHE A 166 -12.18 -4.23 10.42
C PHE A 166 -10.81 -4.43 11.05
N LEU A 167 -10.26 -3.43 11.74
CA LEU A 167 -8.90 -3.48 12.28
C LEU A 167 -8.84 -3.75 13.79
N ALA A 168 -9.89 -3.49 14.56
CA ALA A 168 -9.89 -3.58 16.03
C ALA A 168 -9.56 -4.98 16.60
N GLY A 169 -9.83 -6.05 15.84
CA GLY A 169 -9.50 -7.42 16.23
C GLY A 169 -8.07 -7.85 15.89
N LEU A 170 -7.32 -7.02 15.17
CA LEU A 170 -5.96 -7.33 14.76
C LEU A 170 -4.96 -6.90 15.84
N ARG A 171 -3.85 -7.64 15.94
CA ARG A 171 -2.81 -7.28 16.91
C ARG A 171 -2.13 -5.97 16.47
N PRO A 172 -1.96 -4.99 17.36
CA PRO A 172 -1.12 -3.86 17.08
C PRO A 172 0.27 -4.37 16.67
N ARG A 173 0.84 -3.82 15.61
CA ARG A 173 2.24 -4.12 15.29
C ARG A 173 3.08 -3.64 16.47
N PRO A 174 3.91 -4.50 17.09
CA PRO A 174 4.71 -4.07 18.23
C PRO A 174 5.57 -2.87 17.80
N ASP A 175 5.53 -1.85 18.63
CA ASP A 175 6.08 -0.50 18.46
C ASP A 175 7.30 -0.41 17.55
N GLY A 176 7.08 0.15 16.36
CA GLY A 176 8.14 0.48 15.42
C GLY A 176 8.94 -0.68 14.83
N ARG A 177 8.68 -1.93 15.23
CA ARG A 177 9.40 -3.11 14.70
C ARG A 177 8.89 -3.49 13.32
N ALA A 178 9.84 -3.73 12.42
CA ALA A 178 9.57 -4.22 11.08
C ALA A 178 10.58 -5.33 10.73
N LYS A 179 10.26 -6.15 9.74
CA LYS A 179 11.22 -7.07 9.15
C LYS A 179 11.67 -6.51 7.82
N VAL A 180 12.97 -6.56 7.58
CA VAL A 180 13.60 -6.17 6.32
C VAL A 180 14.51 -7.28 5.86
N GLU A 181 14.82 -7.34 4.57
CA GLU A 181 15.70 -8.37 4.01
C GLU A 181 16.87 -7.74 3.27
N PHE A 182 18.07 -8.18 3.60
CA PHE A 182 19.26 -7.88 2.79
C PHE A 182 19.51 -9.01 1.80
N THR A 183 19.60 -8.66 0.54
CA THR A 183 19.88 -9.62 -0.54
C THR A 183 21.38 -9.70 -0.84
N ALA A 184 21.84 -10.83 -1.38
CA ALA A 184 23.26 -11.04 -1.71
C ALA A 184 23.79 -10.07 -2.77
N ASP A 185 22.92 -9.52 -3.61
CA ASP A 185 23.24 -8.51 -4.62
C ASP A 185 23.24 -7.07 -4.08
N GLY A 186 23.05 -6.89 -2.76
CA GLY A 186 23.26 -5.63 -2.06
C GLY A 186 22.03 -4.74 -1.92
N TYR A 187 20.85 -5.28 -2.13
CA TYR A 187 19.61 -4.56 -1.88
C TYR A 187 19.09 -4.78 -0.47
N LEU A 188 18.50 -3.73 0.07
CA LEU A 188 17.60 -3.77 1.23
C LEU A 188 16.17 -3.79 0.72
N ARG A 189 15.41 -4.84 1.03
CA ARG A 189 13.99 -4.99 0.71
C ARG A 189 13.13 -4.58 1.89
N LEU A 190 12.08 -3.83 1.61
CA LEU A 190 11.07 -3.39 2.54
C LEU A 190 9.72 -3.90 2.05
N ASP A 191 8.89 -4.42 2.95
CA ASP A 191 7.51 -4.77 2.61
C ASP A 191 6.71 -3.53 2.17
N ALA A 192 5.64 -3.75 1.43
CA ALA A 192 4.81 -2.70 0.86
C ALA A 192 4.27 -1.73 1.93
N THR A 193 3.87 -2.26 3.09
CA THR A 193 3.32 -1.48 4.20
C THR A 193 4.35 -0.55 4.81
N LEU A 194 5.53 -1.08 5.15
CA LEU A 194 6.63 -0.29 5.69
C LEU A 194 7.09 0.78 4.68
N ALA A 195 7.25 0.38 3.42
CA ALA A 195 7.70 1.28 2.36
C ALA A 195 6.72 2.44 2.15
N ALA A 196 5.43 2.15 2.06
CA ALA A 196 4.41 3.16 1.82
C ALA A 196 4.20 4.08 3.03
N SER A 197 4.17 3.52 4.26
CA SER A 197 3.90 4.31 5.47
C SER A 197 5.07 5.21 5.88
N ARG A 198 6.31 4.80 5.63
CA ARG A 198 7.49 5.50 6.13
C ARG A 198 8.30 6.21 5.05
N PHE A 199 8.11 5.85 3.78
CA PHE A 199 8.88 6.38 2.66
C PHE A 199 7.98 6.80 1.47
N PRO A 200 7.03 7.73 1.69
CA PRO A 200 6.00 8.05 0.69
C PRO A 200 6.56 8.71 -0.59
N SER A 201 7.75 9.30 -0.54
CA SER A 201 8.39 9.94 -1.68
C SER A 201 9.27 9.02 -2.51
N ASP A 202 9.44 7.76 -2.10
CA ASP A 202 10.38 6.79 -2.69
C ASP A 202 11.85 7.23 -2.72
N ALA A 203 12.18 8.34 -2.07
CA ALA A 203 13.53 8.84 -1.94
C ALA A 203 14.02 8.68 -0.50
N VAL A 204 15.22 8.10 -0.32
CA VAL A 204 15.78 7.82 0.99
C VAL A 204 17.25 8.21 1.06
N ALA A 205 17.71 8.60 2.23
CA ALA A 205 19.10 8.59 2.59
C ALA A 205 19.40 7.31 3.38
N ALA A 206 20.47 6.60 3.03
CA ALA A 206 20.96 5.46 3.79
C ALA A 206 22.34 5.81 4.36
N VAL A 207 22.53 5.61 5.64
CA VAL A 207 23.79 5.95 6.35
C VAL A 207 24.15 4.84 7.32
N ARG A 208 25.37 4.33 7.24
CA ARG A 208 25.91 3.42 8.26
C ARG A 208 26.33 4.25 9.49
N ARG A 209 25.84 3.85 10.66
CA ARG A 209 26.21 4.40 11.95
C ARG A 209 26.60 3.26 12.89
N ASP A 210 27.88 3.15 13.17
CA ASP A 210 28.44 2.07 14.00
C ASP A 210 27.97 0.68 13.51
N THR A 211 27.14 0.02 14.27
CA THR A 211 26.59 -1.33 14.01
C THR A 211 25.19 -1.30 13.41
N GLU A 212 24.70 -0.16 12.96
CA GLU A 212 23.36 -0.01 12.39
C GLU A 212 23.42 0.63 11.00
N LEU A 213 22.46 0.24 10.15
CA LEU A 213 22.08 0.99 8.96
C LEU A 213 20.85 1.83 9.30
N TRP A 214 20.94 3.13 9.03
CA TRP A 214 19.84 4.06 9.18
C TRP A 214 19.31 4.44 7.81
N VAL A 215 17.99 4.30 7.60
CA VAL A 215 17.31 4.70 6.37
C VAL A 215 16.32 5.81 6.73
N LEU A 216 16.53 6.99 6.14
CA LEU A 216 15.74 8.19 6.41
C LEU A 216 14.93 8.57 5.17
N PRO A 217 13.65 8.92 5.31
CA PRO A 217 12.86 9.43 4.19
C PRO A 217 13.37 10.83 3.77
N LEU A 218 13.41 11.06 2.47
CA LEU A 218 13.68 12.37 1.91
C LEU A 218 12.37 12.98 1.37
N ARG A 219 12.33 14.31 1.25
CA ARG A 219 11.12 15.03 0.76
C ARG A 219 10.78 14.74 -0.70
N GLY A 220 11.71 14.16 -1.47
CA GLY A 220 11.51 13.77 -2.86
C GLY A 220 12.82 13.53 -3.60
N PRO A 221 12.76 13.05 -4.86
CA PRO A 221 13.95 12.69 -5.65
C PRO A 221 14.92 13.85 -5.89
N ARG A 222 14.44 15.09 -5.85
CA ARG A 222 15.28 16.30 -6.00
C ARG A 222 16.15 16.59 -4.79
N SER A 223 15.90 15.93 -3.66
CA SER A 223 16.72 16.08 -2.44
C SER A 223 18.01 15.27 -2.50
N GLY A 224 18.26 14.56 -3.60
CA GLY A 224 19.36 13.60 -3.73
C GLY A 224 19.03 12.28 -3.02
N GLY A 225 20.05 11.44 -2.78
CA GLY A 225 19.90 10.16 -2.10
C GLY A 225 19.61 8.99 -3.03
N LEU A 226 19.09 7.91 -2.45
CA LEU A 226 18.80 6.64 -3.11
C LEU A 226 17.31 6.53 -3.40
N LEU A 227 16.95 5.77 -4.44
CA LEU A 227 15.55 5.52 -4.80
C LEU A 227 15.11 4.13 -4.32
N LEU A 228 14.00 4.09 -3.62
CA LEU A 228 13.24 2.87 -3.37
C LEU A 228 12.48 2.51 -4.65
N LYS A 229 12.85 1.41 -5.27
CA LYS A 229 12.21 0.92 -6.49
C LYS A 229 11.23 -0.18 -6.14
N GLN A 230 9.99 -0.08 -6.64
CA GLN A 230 9.02 -1.15 -6.52
C GLN A 230 9.55 -2.43 -7.18
N ARG A 231 9.37 -3.57 -6.52
CA ARG A 231 9.88 -4.89 -6.94
C ARG A 231 8.77 -5.89 -7.19
N THR A 232 7.64 -5.73 -6.51
CA THR A 232 6.50 -6.63 -6.63
C THR A 232 5.23 -5.84 -6.94
N PRO A 233 4.22 -6.46 -7.55
CA PRO A 233 2.90 -5.85 -7.70
C PRO A 233 2.24 -5.51 -6.36
N ALA A 234 2.62 -6.20 -5.28
CA ALA A 234 2.16 -5.92 -3.91
C ALA A 234 2.66 -4.58 -3.35
N GLY A 235 3.64 -3.95 -4.02
CA GLY A 235 4.21 -2.68 -3.60
C GLY A 235 5.48 -2.79 -2.76
N ASP A 236 6.06 -4.00 -2.61
CA ASP A 236 7.36 -4.15 -1.96
C ASP A 236 8.41 -3.36 -2.71
N ARG A 237 9.32 -2.74 -1.96
CA ARG A 237 10.34 -1.86 -2.52
C ARG A 237 11.73 -2.29 -2.11
N ALA A 238 12.70 -1.93 -2.93
CA ALA A 238 14.11 -2.19 -2.62
C ALA A 238 14.97 -0.98 -2.94
N VAL A 239 15.99 -0.78 -2.10
CA VAL A 239 17.03 0.23 -2.28
C VAL A 239 18.40 -0.44 -2.30
N LEU A 240 19.28 -0.03 -3.21
CA LEU A 240 20.64 -0.52 -3.28
C LEU A 240 21.47 0.12 -2.16
N VAL A 241 21.97 -0.68 -1.23
CA VAL A 241 22.73 -0.23 -0.06
C VAL A 241 24.19 -0.75 -0.04
N ARG A 242 24.60 -1.46 -1.09
CA ARG A 242 25.94 -2.06 -1.20
C ARG A 242 27.07 -1.06 -0.93
N GLU A 243 27.04 0.09 -1.57
CA GLU A 243 28.07 1.11 -1.41
C GLU A 243 28.08 1.72 0.01
N VAL A 244 26.91 1.82 0.63
CA VAL A 244 26.78 2.34 2.01
C VAL A 244 27.37 1.36 3.02
N LEU A 245 27.31 0.05 2.72
CA LEU A 245 27.80 -1.01 3.60
C LEU A 245 29.20 -1.49 3.23
N ASN A 246 29.86 -0.91 2.19
CA ASN A 246 31.19 -1.31 1.72
C ASN A 246 31.30 -2.82 1.45
N ASP A 247 30.32 -3.39 0.74
CA ASP A 247 30.16 -4.83 0.45
C ASP A 247 29.97 -5.75 1.69
N ASP A 248 29.91 -5.16 2.89
CA ASP A 248 29.69 -5.88 4.14
C ASP A 248 28.19 -6.03 4.41
N ILE A 249 27.54 -6.87 3.62
CA ILE A 249 26.08 -7.01 3.59
C ILE A 249 25.65 -8.15 4.48
N PRO A 250 24.84 -7.90 5.53
CA PRO A 250 24.33 -8.94 6.41
C PRO A 250 23.15 -9.67 5.77
N VAL A 251 23.41 -10.49 4.75
CA VAL A 251 22.38 -11.20 3.96
C VAL A 251 21.37 -11.90 4.85
N GLY A 252 20.09 -11.80 4.46
CA GLY A 252 18.94 -12.40 5.13
C GLY A 252 18.03 -11.42 5.84
N VAL A 253 17.04 -11.95 6.53
CA VAL A 253 16.02 -11.17 7.23
C VAL A 253 16.58 -10.59 8.52
N ARG A 254 16.28 -9.32 8.79
CA ARG A 254 16.65 -8.59 10.01
C ARG A 254 15.44 -7.91 10.61
N GLU A 255 15.43 -7.79 11.93
CA GLU A 255 14.53 -6.88 12.61
C GLU A 255 15.04 -5.44 12.45
N ALA A 256 14.12 -4.53 12.19
CA ALA A 256 14.35 -3.11 12.07
C ALA A 256 13.42 -2.35 13.03
N PHE A 257 13.80 -1.13 13.39
CA PHE A 257 13.02 -0.29 14.31
C PHE A 257 12.81 1.08 13.70
N TRP A 258 11.58 1.55 13.71
CA TRP A 258 11.31 2.93 13.37
C TRP A 258 11.53 3.83 14.57
N ASP A 259 12.44 4.77 14.45
CA ASP A 259 12.75 5.80 15.46
C ASP A 259 11.99 7.09 15.09
N ASP A 260 10.85 7.33 15.76
CA ASP A 260 10.00 8.50 15.48
C ASP A 260 10.73 9.82 15.80
N GLY A 261 11.55 9.86 16.84
CA GLY A 261 12.31 11.06 17.22
C GLY A 261 13.34 11.48 16.18
N ARG A 262 13.79 10.55 15.33
CA ARG A 262 14.76 10.79 14.27
C ARG A 262 14.20 10.59 12.86
N SER A 263 12.93 10.19 12.77
CA SER A 263 12.27 9.82 11.51
C SER A 263 13.14 8.88 10.67
N ALA A 264 13.62 7.81 11.27
CA ALA A 264 14.57 6.90 10.65
C ALA A 264 14.21 5.43 10.92
N LEU A 265 14.35 4.59 9.92
CA LEU A 265 14.35 3.14 10.08
C LEU A 265 15.76 2.70 10.46
N ARG A 266 15.91 2.11 11.64
CA ARG A 266 17.19 1.64 12.19
C ARG A 266 17.26 0.13 12.07
N ILE A 267 18.34 -0.37 11.49
CA ILE A 267 18.52 -1.79 11.18
C ILE A 267 19.84 -2.25 11.77
N PRO A 268 19.84 -3.08 12.82
CA PRO A 268 21.07 -3.67 13.36
C PRO A 268 21.75 -4.55 12.32
N LEU A 269 23.03 -4.32 12.07
CA LEU A 269 23.82 -5.09 11.10
C LEU A 269 24.44 -6.36 11.71
N GLY A 270 24.37 -6.52 13.03
CA GLY A 270 25.06 -7.58 13.77
C GLY A 270 26.49 -7.20 14.13
N SER A 271 27.03 -7.84 15.16
CA SER A 271 28.46 -7.69 15.51
C SER A 271 29.28 -8.53 14.55
N HIS A 272 30.32 -7.94 13.97
CA HIS A 272 31.40 -8.75 13.40
C HIS A 272 32.05 -9.51 14.56
N VAL A 273 31.98 -10.84 14.52
CA VAL A 273 32.78 -11.73 15.36
C VAL A 273 34.11 -11.92 14.64
#